data_d859af0d0ef75378f1a640d65126a69e
#
_entry.id   d859af0d0ef75378f1a640d65126a69e
#
_cell.length_a   1.000
_cell.length_b   1.000
_cell.length_c   1.000
_cell.angle_alpha   90.00
_cell.angle_beta   90.00
_cell.angle_gamma   90.00
#
_symmetry.space_group_name_H-M   'P 1'
#
loop_
_entity.id
_entity.type
_entity.pdbx_description
1 polymer ?
#
loop_
_entity_poly.entity_id
_entity_poly.type
_entity_poly.pdbx_seq_one_letter_code
_entity_poly.pdbx_strand_id
1 'polypeptide(L)'
;MRLIRAHRALEVLPTATVWLIITAPVWGALVIPAALGFGLVIFSLYWLWKSLVFASGVLIGFWRLHNAQQRDWIAESLALPGYEKLHHLVIVPTFGESEEIVADTLHYLALQDVALERVSVVLAFEERDPSAPARAQRLSARFAALFQHFLITFHQDREGEVRGKASNLTWAARRVQAELIDTGRLDPIDLIVSVCDADSRLHHRYLGALGYEVLSQPNGFLHIFQPAILFYANHWRLIAPLRALNSIYSLWELARMVPSHRLVTQSTYSLSWRAVCEVGFWDVDVIPEDSHMCFKVLFHFGRRVKVRPIFLPVYADAAEGATLRRTLENQYHQILRWAWGVSDIPYVALGAVRARDLPWHVRIMRVVWYVEEHLMWPSHWFLLTLGGLIPPLVNPAYAHSTLGMWQSSLISAILGLCLPCLLLVILVDWRLRPQHPDGEDSIDVLIGWASFALLPIVGLLLCALPALDAHTRLLLGRRLEYRVTEKVPVQARFRDQQAAPAMKPLGKLAPLRRARFDQLPQYRAYAPGSTTAVTDAVLLVYRDLR
;
A
#
# COMPACT_ATOMS: atom_id res chain seq x y z
N MET A 1 -9.52 -3.87 34.08
CA MET A 1 -8.79 -5.15 34.17
C MET A 1 -9.19 -6.14 33.05
N ARG A 2 -10.49 -6.48 32.82
CA ARG A 2 -10.92 -7.42 31.74
C ARG A 2 -10.57 -6.92 30.33
N LEU A 3 -10.76 -5.65 30.02
CA LEU A 3 -10.43 -5.06 28.71
C LEU A 3 -8.93 -5.06 28.43
N ILE A 4 -8.10 -4.76 29.43
CA ILE A 4 -6.63 -4.79 29.30
C ILE A 4 -6.15 -6.22 29.03
N ARG A 5 -6.72 -7.22 29.70
CA ARG A 5 -6.40 -8.64 29.46
C ARG A 5 -6.85 -9.09 28.06
N ALA A 6 -8.03 -8.67 27.58
CA ALA A 6 -8.51 -8.97 26.25
C ALA A 6 -7.63 -8.32 25.16
N HIS A 7 -7.22 -7.07 25.35
CA HIS A 7 -6.29 -6.38 24.46
C HIS A 7 -4.98 -7.16 24.35
N ARG A 8 -4.36 -7.50 25.49
CA ARG A 8 -3.11 -8.26 25.48
C ARG A 8 -3.23 -9.65 24.89
N ALA A 9 -4.35 -10.33 25.10
CA ALA A 9 -4.60 -11.62 24.46
C ALA A 9 -4.68 -11.50 22.92
N LEU A 10 -5.30 -10.43 22.39
CA LEU A 10 -5.39 -10.16 20.96
C LEU A 10 -4.04 -9.74 20.34
N GLU A 11 -3.10 -9.21 21.12
CA GLU A 11 -1.70 -8.99 20.68
C GLU A 11 -0.92 -10.32 20.62
N VAL A 12 -1.06 -11.15 21.65
CA VAL A 12 -0.28 -12.38 21.83
C VAL A 12 -0.72 -13.47 20.86
N LEU A 13 -2.04 -13.66 20.67
CA LEU A 13 -2.60 -14.77 19.92
C LEU A 13 -2.11 -14.82 18.45
N PRO A 14 -2.14 -13.73 17.66
CA PRO A 14 -1.64 -13.77 16.28
C PRO A 14 -0.15 -14.14 16.22
N THR A 15 0.64 -13.58 17.11
CA THR A 15 2.08 -13.84 17.15
C THR A 15 2.42 -15.27 17.55
N ALA A 16 1.76 -15.79 18.59
CA ALA A 16 1.92 -17.19 18.99
C ALA A 16 1.52 -18.15 17.86
N THR A 17 0.45 -17.81 17.12
CA THR A 17 0.00 -18.56 15.94
C THR A 17 1.06 -18.56 14.84
N VAL A 18 1.70 -17.42 14.56
CA VAL A 18 2.81 -17.33 13.59
C VAL A 18 3.96 -18.27 13.99
N TRP A 19 4.41 -18.22 15.24
CA TRP A 19 5.47 -19.12 15.72
C TRP A 19 5.08 -20.58 15.63
N LEU A 20 3.83 -20.93 15.95
CA LEU A 20 3.32 -22.29 15.79
C LEU A 20 3.37 -22.74 14.32
N ILE A 21 2.94 -21.87 13.38
CA ILE A 21 2.94 -22.16 11.94
C ILE A 21 4.36 -22.35 11.40
N ILE A 22 5.30 -21.45 11.67
CA ILE A 22 6.65 -21.51 11.11
C ILE A 22 7.48 -22.66 11.69
N THR A 23 7.17 -23.12 12.91
CA THR A 23 7.83 -24.27 13.55
C THR A 23 7.15 -25.60 13.25
N ALA A 24 5.92 -25.57 12.69
CA ALA A 24 5.16 -26.79 12.36
C ALA A 24 5.91 -27.79 11.47
N PRO A 25 6.76 -27.38 10.47
CA PRO A 25 7.57 -28.31 9.70
C PRO A 25 8.51 -29.19 10.55
N VAL A 26 8.94 -28.71 11.73
CA VAL A 26 9.81 -29.46 12.65
C VAL A 26 8.98 -30.39 13.54
N TRP A 27 8.16 -29.80 14.43
CA TRP A 27 7.43 -30.60 15.42
C TRP A 27 6.32 -31.46 14.79
N GLY A 28 5.68 -30.95 13.74
CA GLY A 28 4.65 -31.70 13.02
C GLY A 28 5.21 -32.91 12.27
N ALA A 29 6.42 -32.82 11.71
CA ALA A 29 7.09 -33.95 11.08
C ALA A 29 7.40 -35.08 12.08
N LEU A 30 7.67 -34.76 13.34
CA LEU A 30 7.97 -35.73 14.40
C LEU A 30 6.70 -36.34 15.00
N VAL A 31 5.67 -35.52 15.26
CA VAL A 31 4.51 -35.92 16.08
C VAL A 31 3.32 -36.37 15.22
N ILE A 32 3.06 -35.64 14.11
CA ILE A 32 1.87 -35.85 13.26
C ILE A 32 2.22 -35.74 11.77
N PRO A 33 3.19 -36.53 11.25
CA PRO A 33 3.76 -36.33 9.91
C PRO A 33 2.71 -36.37 8.79
N ALA A 34 1.75 -37.29 8.85
CA ALA A 34 0.69 -37.36 7.85
C ALA A 34 -0.20 -36.10 7.84
N ALA A 35 -0.60 -35.62 9.02
CA ALA A 35 -1.42 -34.41 9.14
C ALA A 35 -0.65 -33.16 8.68
N LEU A 36 0.64 -33.05 9.01
CA LEU A 36 1.51 -32.01 8.51
C LEU A 36 1.56 -32.02 6.98
N GLY A 37 1.78 -33.18 6.36
CA GLY A 37 1.84 -33.32 4.91
C GLY A 37 0.53 -32.85 4.24
N PHE A 38 -0.62 -33.23 4.76
CA PHE A 38 -1.91 -32.71 4.28
C PHE A 38 -2.07 -31.21 4.54
N GLY A 39 -1.61 -30.69 5.68
CA GLY A 39 -1.59 -29.25 5.98
C GLY A 39 -0.76 -28.47 4.96
N LEU A 40 0.42 -28.98 4.56
CA LEU A 40 1.24 -28.36 3.52
C LEU A 40 0.60 -28.44 2.13
N VAL A 41 -0.12 -29.53 1.80
CA VAL A 41 -0.91 -29.61 0.56
C VAL A 41 -2.02 -28.55 0.56
N ILE A 42 -2.78 -28.42 1.64
CA ILE A 42 -3.83 -27.41 1.79
C ILE A 42 -3.24 -25.99 1.68
N PHE A 43 -2.10 -25.76 2.34
CA PHE A 43 -1.38 -24.48 2.21
C PHE A 43 -0.94 -24.21 0.77
N SER A 44 -0.47 -25.21 0.04
CA SER A 44 -0.05 -25.05 -1.37
C SER A 44 -1.24 -24.73 -2.28
N LEU A 45 -2.40 -25.36 -2.05
CA LEU A 45 -3.66 -25.03 -2.76
C LEU A 45 -4.13 -23.61 -2.44
N TYR A 46 -4.07 -23.21 -1.16
CA TYR A 46 -4.35 -21.84 -0.74
C TYR A 46 -3.40 -20.84 -1.43
N TRP A 47 -2.09 -21.19 -1.52
CA TRP A 47 -1.11 -20.34 -2.17
C TRP A 47 -1.34 -20.23 -3.69
N LEU A 48 -1.72 -21.32 -4.35
CA LEU A 48 -2.13 -21.30 -5.75
C LEU A 48 -3.34 -20.36 -5.96
N TRP A 49 -4.36 -20.47 -5.12
CA TRP A 49 -5.50 -19.56 -5.16
C TRP A 49 -5.08 -18.10 -4.95
N LYS A 50 -4.23 -17.81 -3.95
CA LYS A 50 -3.68 -16.45 -3.73
C LYS A 50 -2.87 -15.96 -4.94
N SER A 51 -2.09 -16.82 -5.58
CA SER A 51 -1.32 -16.48 -6.79
C SER A 51 -2.22 -16.13 -7.97
N LEU A 52 -3.31 -16.87 -8.16
CA LEU A 52 -4.33 -16.57 -9.18
C LEU A 52 -5.03 -15.23 -8.91
N VAL A 53 -5.46 -15.00 -7.67
CA VAL A 53 -6.10 -13.75 -7.26
C VAL A 53 -5.13 -12.57 -7.41
N PHE A 54 -3.88 -12.74 -7.01
CA PHE A 54 -2.83 -11.73 -7.15
C PHE A 54 -2.56 -11.39 -8.62
N ALA A 55 -2.30 -12.39 -9.45
CA ALA A 55 -2.05 -12.20 -10.88
C ALA A 55 -3.23 -11.54 -11.60
N SER A 56 -4.46 -11.97 -11.29
CA SER A 56 -5.68 -11.36 -11.81
C SER A 56 -5.84 -9.92 -11.34
N GLY A 57 -5.58 -9.67 -10.06
CA GLY A 57 -5.60 -8.33 -9.48
C GLY A 57 -4.57 -7.39 -10.11
N VAL A 58 -3.35 -7.89 -10.35
CA VAL A 58 -2.29 -7.14 -11.06
C VAL A 58 -2.74 -6.76 -12.47
N LEU A 59 -3.30 -7.72 -13.22
CA LEU A 59 -3.75 -7.47 -14.59
C LEU A 59 -4.90 -6.45 -14.66
N ILE A 60 -5.91 -6.62 -13.82
CA ILE A 60 -7.05 -5.70 -13.73
C ILE A 60 -6.60 -4.32 -13.24
N GLY A 61 -5.73 -4.29 -12.21
CA GLY A 61 -5.17 -3.05 -11.67
C GLY A 61 -4.35 -2.30 -12.71
N PHE A 62 -3.50 -3.00 -13.46
CA PHE A 62 -2.74 -2.44 -14.58
C PHE A 62 -3.64 -1.81 -15.65
N TRP A 63 -4.69 -2.53 -16.07
CA TRP A 63 -5.65 -2.03 -17.04
C TRP A 63 -6.38 -0.77 -16.54
N ARG A 64 -6.84 -0.78 -15.27
CA ARG A 64 -7.49 0.38 -14.65
C ARG A 64 -6.56 1.58 -14.53
N LEU A 65 -5.31 1.34 -14.12
CA LEU A 65 -4.30 2.38 -14.01
C LEU A 65 -4.00 3.00 -15.39
N HIS A 66 -3.83 2.17 -16.41
CA HIS A 66 -3.61 2.64 -17.78
C HIS A 66 -4.78 3.52 -18.27
N ASN A 67 -6.01 3.09 -18.07
CA ASN A 67 -7.19 3.86 -18.48
C ASN A 67 -7.32 5.16 -17.68
N ALA A 68 -7.07 5.12 -16.37
CA ALA A 68 -7.17 6.30 -15.50
C ALA A 68 -6.17 7.40 -15.88
N GLN A 69 -4.97 7.03 -16.34
CA GLN A 69 -3.96 7.98 -16.80
C GLN A 69 -4.34 8.68 -18.12
N GLN A 70 -5.26 8.12 -18.90
CA GLN A 70 -5.71 8.70 -20.16
C GLN A 70 -6.94 9.60 -20.03
N ARG A 71 -7.66 9.55 -18.90
CA ARG A 71 -8.85 10.37 -18.68
C ARG A 71 -8.48 11.83 -18.42
N ASP A 72 -9.30 12.71 -18.92
CA ASP A 72 -9.24 14.14 -18.59
C ASP A 72 -10.08 14.41 -17.34
N TRP A 73 -9.46 14.10 -16.17
CA TRP A 73 -10.12 14.20 -14.89
C TRP A 73 -10.58 15.61 -14.56
N ILE A 74 -9.82 16.62 -14.99
CA ILE A 74 -10.15 18.02 -14.70
C ILE A 74 -11.38 18.45 -15.48
N ALA A 75 -11.47 18.11 -16.77
CA ALA A 75 -12.65 18.43 -17.58
C ALA A 75 -13.92 17.75 -17.02
N GLU A 76 -13.79 16.49 -16.57
CA GLU A 76 -14.89 15.77 -15.94
C GLU A 76 -15.28 16.37 -14.58
N SER A 77 -14.30 16.82 -13.78
CA SER A 77 -14.54 17.46 -12.48
C SER A 77 -15.20 18.81 -12.59
N LEU A 78 -14.80 19.63 -13.57
CA LEU A 78 -15.38 20.95 -13.85
C LEU A 78 -16.87 20.87 -14.20
N ALA A 79 -17.33 19.73 -14.72
CA ALA A 79 -18.73 19.51 -15.04
C ALA A 79 -19.59 19.18 -13.80
N LEU A 80 -18.97 18.94 -12.63
CA LEU A 80 -19.68 18.54 -11.41
C LEU A 80 -20.02 19.77 -10.54
N PRO A 81 -21.24 19.84 -9.98
CA PRO A 81 -21.60 20.90 -9.05
C PRO A 81 -20.69 20.90 -7.82
N GLY A 82 -20.25 22.08 -7.40
CA GLY A 82 -19.43 22.26 -6.20
C GLY A 82 -17.91 22.19 -6.46
N TYR A 83 -17.48 21.88 -7.69
CA TYR A 83 -16.05 21.83 -8.00
C TYR A 83 -15.36 23.19 -7.73
N GLU A 84 -16.04 24.29 -7.99
CA GLU A 84 -15.53 25.65 -7.77
C GLU A 84 -15.27 25.97 -6.29
N LYS A 85 -15.86 25.24 -5.35
CA LYS A 85 -15.67 25.38 -3.89
C LYS A 85 -14.62 24.42 -3.35
N LEU A 86 -14.36 23.32 -4.08
CA LEU A 86 -13.46 22.28 -3.61
C LEU A 86 -12.04 22.81 -3.44
N HIS A 87 -11.47 22.55 -2.27
CA HIS A 87 -10.12 22.93 -1.91
C HIS A 87 -9.30 21.71 -1.46
N HIS A 88 -8.02 21.65 -1.86
CA HIS A 88 -7.10 20.58 -1.52
C HIS A 88 -6.06 21.06 -0.50
N LEU A 89 -5.94 20.37 0.61
CA LEU A 89 -4.91 20.56 1.61
C LEU A 89 -3.96 19.36 1.57
N VAL A 90 -2.70 19.57 1.26
CA VAL A 90 -1.70 18.51 1.25
C VAL A 90 -0.78 18.67 2.44
N ILE A 91 -0.77 17.68 3.34
CA ILE A 91 0.13 17.66 4.50
C ILE A 91 1.28 16.72 4.19
N VAL A 92 2.51 17.26 4.23
CA VAL A 92 3.76 16.55 3.96
C VAL A 92 4.57 16.45 5.26
N PRO A 93 4.43 15.35 6.03
CA PRO A 93 5.26 15.13 7.21
C PRO A 93 6.69 14.80 6.79
N THR A 94 7.68 15.43 7.43
CA THR A 94 9.09 15.25 7.10
C THR A 94 9.96 15.22 8.35
N PHE A 95 10.94 14.32 8.36
CA PHE A 95 11.94 14.20 9.41
C PHE A 95 13.24 13.61 8.85
N GLY A 96 14.27 14.44 8.70
CA GLY A 96 15.58 13.99 8.24
C GLY A 96 15.72 13.81 6.72
N GLU A 97 14.64 13.89 5.93
CA GLU A 97 14.73 13.90 4.47
C GLU A 97 15.51 15.12 3.99
N SER A 98 16.30 14.96 2.92
CA SER A 98 17.04 16.07 2.34
C SER A 98 16.10 17.09 1.69
N GLU A 99 16.60 18.31 1.52
CA GLU A 99 15.85 19.37 0.84
C GLU A 99 15.40 18.97 -0.55
N GLU A 100 16.28 18.27 -1.29
CA GLU A 100 16.01 17.84 -2.67
C GLU A 100 14.84 16.87 -2.75
N ILE A 101 14.71 15.95 -1.79
CA ILE A 101 13.60 14.98 -1.74
C ILE A 101 12.28 15.70 -1.53
N VAL A 102 12.22 16.58 -0.52
CA VAL A 102 11.02 17.36 -0.24
C VAL A 102 10.70 18.33 -1.38
N ALA A 103 11.72 18.95 -1.96
CA ALA A 103 11.56 19.84 -3.12
C ALA A 103 11.00 19.08 -4.34
N ASP A 104 11.38 17.82 -4.54
CA ASP A 104 10.87 16.98 -5.61
C ASP A 104 9.36 16.70 -5.40
N THR A 105 8.96 16.34 -4.19
CA THR A 105 7.53 16.18 -3.84
C THR A 105 6.73 17.45 -4.08
N LEU A 106 7.24 18.61 -3.64
CA LEU A 106 6.60 19.91 -3.88
C LEU A 106 6.52 20.26 -5.37
N HIS A 107 7.54 19.90 -6.14
CA HIS A 107 7.53 20.08 -7.58
C HIS A 107 6.41 19.29 -8.25
N TYR A 108 6.20 18.01 -7.88
CA TYR A 108 5.10 17.21 -8.41
C TYR A 108 3.72 17.71 -7.93
N LEU A 109 3.64 18.36 -6.77
CA LEU A 109 2.43 19.05 -6.33
C LEU A 109 2.17 20.32 -7.15
N ALA A 110 3.21 21.06 -7.52
CA ALA A 110 3.07 22.23 -8.39
C ALA A 110 2.70 21.89 -9.85
N LEU A 111 2.90 20.63 -10.27
CA LEU A 111 2.52 20.13 -11.59
C LEU A 111 1.09 19.56 -11.67
N GLN A 112 0.30 19.66 -10.61
CA GLN A 112 -1.08 19.18 -10.63
C GLN A 112 -1.93 19.96 -11.63
N ASP A 113 -2.90 19.29 -12.25
CA ASP A 113 -3.79 19.85 -13.27
C ASP A 113 -4.93 20.72 -12.69
N VAL A 114 -5.01 20.83 -11.37
CA VAL A 114 -5.94 21.73 -10.67
C VAL A 114 -5.32 23.12 -10.52
N ALA A 115 -6.17 24.16 -10.41
CA ALA A 115 -5.71 25.52 -10.13
C ALA A 115 -5.00 25.57 -8.77
N LEU A 116 -3.76 26.03 -8.74
CA LEU A 116 -2.93 26.04 -7.52
C LEU A 116 -3.46 26.99 -6.44
N GLU A 117 -4.30 27.96 -6.80
CA GLU A 117 -5.06 28.81 -5.89
C GLU A 117 -6.12 28.03 -5.08
N ARG A 118 -6.31 26.75 -5.40
CA ARG A 118 -7.16 25.82 -4.64
C ARG A 118 -6.37 24.74 -3.93
N VAL A 119 -5.05 24.89 -3.89
CA VAL A 119 -4.15 23.95 -3.22
C VAL A 119 -3.42 24.68 -2.11
N SER A 120 -3.54 24.15 -0.90
CA SER A 120 -2.75 24.56 0.25
C SER A 120 -1.80 23.44 0.64
N VAL A 121 -0.59 23.80 1.04
CA VAL A 121 0.46 22.83 1.43
C VAL A 121 0.90 23.10 2.86
N VAL A 122 1.06 22.05 3.64
CA VAL A 122 1.65 22.08 4.98
C VAL A 122 2.89 21.22 4.99
N LEU A 123 4.05 21.85 5.23
CA LEU A 123 5.28 21.12 5.53
C LEU A 123 5.35 20.91 7.05
N ALA A 124 5.20 19.68 7.48
CA ALA A 124 5.15 19.32 8.89
C ALA A 124 6.49 18.73 9.33
N PHE A 125 7.36 19.58 9.87
CA PHE A 125 8.67 19.21 10.40
C PHE A 125 8.57 18.76 11.86
N GLU A 126 9.60 18.04 12.30
CA GLU A 126 9.85 17.72 13.71
C GLU A 126 10.88 18.71 14.26
N GLU A 127 10.61 19.34 15.42
CA GLU A 127 11.52 20.31 16.06
C GLU A 127 12.87 19.70 16.43
N ARG A 128 12.87 18.40 16.73
CA ARG A 128 14.09 17.62 17.03
C ARG A 128 15.06 17.44 15.86
N ASP A 129 14.69 17.88 14.64
CA ASP A 129 15.59 17.91 13.49
C ASP A 129 16.29 19.27 13.42
N PRO A 130 17.60 19.37 13.80
CA PRO A 130 18.30 20.65 13.86
C PRO A 130 18.42 21.35 12.50
N SER A 131 18.30 20.61 11.40
CA SER A 131 18.39 21.14 10.04
C SER A 131 17.04 21.61 9.48
N ALA A 132 15.94 21.28 10.14
CA ALA A 132 14.58 21.59 9.69
C ALA A 132 14.33 23.10 9.48
N PRO A 133 14.73 24.03 10.37
CA PRO A 133 14.45 25.46 10.15
C PRO A 133 15.08 26.01 8.88
N ALA A 134 16.34 25.65 8.61
CA ALA A 134 17.05 26.11 7.41
C ALA A 134 16.46 25.52 6.14
N ARG A 135 16.05 24.23 6.13
CA ARG A 135 15.35 23.60 5.00
C ARG A 135 13.99 24.24 4.78
N ALA A 136 13.22 24.43 5.85
CA ALA A 136 11.92 25.07 5.79
C ALA A 136 11.98 26.44 5.14
N GLN A 137 12.96 27.26 5.53
CA GLN A 137 13.17 28.60 4.95
C GLN A 137 13.46 28.51 3.44
N ARG A 138 14.38 27.64 2.99
CA ARG A 138 14.72 27.51 1.57
C ARG A 138 13.58 26.97 0.73
N LEU A 139 12.86 25.95 1.24
CA LEU A 139 11.69 25.41 0.57
C LEU A 139 10.56 26.42 0.48
N SER A 140 10.31 27.18 1.55
CA SER A 140 9.32 28.27 1.54
C SER A 140 9.66 29.34 0.52
N ALA A 141 10.90 29.81 0.49
CA ALA A 141 11.35 30.82 -0.48
C ALA A 141 11.14 30.38 -1.94
N ARG A 142 11.20 29.06 -2.20
CA ARG A 142 11.06 28.49 -3.56
C ARG A 142 9.61 28.18 -3.95
N PHE A 143 8.79 27.72 -3.02
CA PHE A 143 7.50 27.12 -3.34
C PHE A 143 6.29 27.85 -2.76
N ALA A 144 6.44 28.71 -1.72
CA ALA A 144 5.29 29.29 -1.03
C ALA A 144 4.38 30.13 -1.95
N ALA A 145 4.96 30.85 -2.91
CA ALA A 145 4.21 31.70 -3.83
C ALA A 145 3.39 30.93 -4.88
N LEU A 146 3.60 29.61 -4.99
CA LEU A 146 2.89 28.76 -5.98
C LEU A 146 1.52 28.30 -5.49
N PHE A 147 1.31 28.24 -4.18
CA PHE A 147 0.11 27.67 -3.57
C PHE A 147 -0.72 28.74 -2.86
N GLN A 148 -2.01 28.51 -2.67
CA GLN A 148 -2.87 29.47 -1.98
C GLN A 148 -2.38 29.74 -0.55
N HIS A 149 -2.09 28.68 0.20
CA HIS A 149 -1.47 28.76 1.51
C HIS A 149 -0.30 27.79 1.59
N PHE A 150 0.78 28.22 2.20
CA PHE A 150 1.96 27.42 2.47
C PHE A 150 2.33 27.57 3.94
N LEU A 151 1.99 26.55 4.73
CA LEU A 151 2.19 26.55 6.17
C LEU A 151 3.39 25.68 6.53
N ILE A 152 4.21 26.15 7.44
CA ILE A 152 5.30 25.38 8.03
C ILE A 152 5.01 25.16 9.49
N THR A 153 5.08 23.89 9.93
CA THR A 153 4.89 23.53 11.33
C THR A 153 6.10 22.78 11.87
N PHE A 154 6.37 22.93 13.16
CA PHE A 154 7.41 22.19 13.88
C PHE A 154 6.77 21.49 15.05
N HIS A 155 6.69 20.16 14.96
CA HIS A 155 6.11 19.33 16.01
C HIS A 155 7.07 19.21 17.18
N GLN A 156 6.57 19.52 18.38
CA GLN A 156 7.30 19.38 19.65
C GLN A 156 6.98 18.03 20.29
N ASP A 157 8.01 17.31 20.72
CA ASP A 157 7.84 16.08 21.49
C ASP A 157 7.00 16.34 22.75
N ARG A 158 5.96 15.53 22.97
CA ARG A 158 5.09 15.61 24.14
C ARG A 158 5.03 14.28 24.85
N GLU A 159 4.87 14.33 26.17
CA GLU A 159 4.66 13.14 26.97
C GLU A 159 3.37 12.42 26.55
N GLY A 160 3.45 11.09 26.40
CA GLY A 160 2.33 10.26 25.96
C GLY A 160 2.19 10.09 24.44
N GLU A 161 2.96 10.83 23.63
CA GLU A 161 2.99 10.68 22.16
C GLU A 161 4.08 9.70 21.73
N VAL A 162 3.78 8.90 20.71
CA VAL A 162 4.80 8.13 19.99
C VAL A 162 5.41 9.04 18.93
N ARG A 163 6.75 9.18 18.98
CA ARG A 163 7.50 9.90 17.95
C ARG A 163 7.23 9.29 16.58
N GLY A 164 6.74 10.08 15.64
CA GLY A 164 6.46 9.58 14.30
C GLY A 164 5.44 10.38 13.53
N LYS A 165 5.00 9.80 12.41
CA LYS A 165 4.12 10.46 11.44
C LYS A 165 2.77 10.86 12.05
N ALA A 166 2.17 10.03 12.91
CA ALA A 166 0.84 10.28 13.48
C ALA A 166 0.79 11.53 14.37
N SER A 167 1.75 11.66 15.30
CA SER A 167 1.85 12.82 16.18
C SER A 167 2.14 14.11 15.41
N ASN A 168 3.04 14.05 14.42
CA ASN A 168 3.35 15.17 13.54
C ASN A 168 2.13 15.61 12.70
N LEU A 169 1.38 14.66 12.12
CA LEU A 169 0.15 14.94 11.37
C LEU A 169 -0.92 15.61 12.25
N THR A 170 -1.11 15.12 13.46
CA THR A 170 -2.07 15.70 14.41
C THR A 170 -1.67 17.11 14.83
N TRP A 171 -0.37 17.34 15.06
CA TRP A 171 0.15 18.68 15.34
C TRP A 171 -0.09 19.63 14.18
N ALA A 172 0.28 19.23 12.96
CA ALA A 172 0.08 20.01 11.74
C ALA A 172 -1.41 20.33 11.52
N ALA A 173 -2.30 19.35 11.69
CA ALA A 173 -3.74 19.55 11.53
C ALA A 173 -4.30 20.55 12.56
N ARG A 174 -3.86 20.49 13.81
CA ARG A 174 -4.26 21.49 14.84
C ARG A 174 -3.78 22.89 14.48
N ARG A 175 -2.60 23.02 13.86
CA ARG A 175 -2.12 24.32 13.36
C ARG A 175 -2.94 24.81 12.17
N VAL A 176 -3.31 23.93 11.24
CA VAL A 176 -4.22 24.25 10.14
C VAL A 176 -5.57 24.73 10.69
N GLN A 177 -6.13 24.03 11.69
CA GLN A 177 -7.38 24.43 12.34
C GLN A 177 -7.28 25.86 12.86
N ALA A 178 -6.25 26.16 13.65
CA ALA A 178 -6.09 27.46 14.31
C ALA A 178 -5.75 28.60 13.33
N GLU A 179 -4.91 28.34 12.30
CA GLU A 179 -4.35 29.40 11.46
C GLU A 179 -5.12 29.61 10.15
N LEU A 180 -5.81 28.59 9.63
CA LEU A 180 -6.50 28.67 8.35
C LEU A 180 -8.01 28.52 8.47
N ILE A 181 -8.50 27.62 9.32
CA ILE A 181 -9.94 27.36 9.46
C ILE A 181 -10.58 28.37 10.41
N ASP A 182 -10.09 28.49 11.66
CA ASP A 182 -10.68 29.38 12.68
C ASP A 182 -10.55 30.87 12.31
N THR A 183 -9.59 31.19 11.42
CA THR A 183 -9.43 32.55 10.86
C THR A 183 -10.29 32.81 9.62
N GLY A 184 -11.06 31.82 9.14
CA GLY A 184 -11.91 31.93 7.97
C GLY A 184 -11.16 31.99 6.62
N ARG A 185 -9.88 31.59 6.58
CA ARG A 185 -9.08 31.56 5.35
C ARG A 185 -9.37 30.34 4.48
N LEU A 186 -9.81 29.23 5.08
CA LEU A 186 -10.26 28.01 4.40
C LEU A 186 -11.61 27.59 4.96
N ASP A 187 -12.53 27.18 4.07
CA ASP A 187 -13.80 26.58 4.47
C ASP A 187 -13.60 25.07 4.74
N PRO A 188 -13.91 24.58 5.94
CA PRO A 188 -13.75 23.16 6.28
C PRO A 188 -14.73 22.23 5.55
N ILE A 189 -15.84 22.77 4.99
CA ILE A 189 -16.92 21.96 4.39
C ILE A 189 -16.44 21.30 3.11
N ASP A 190 -15.81 22.09 2.23
CA ASP A 190 -15.36 21.65 0.91
C ASP A 190 -13.85 21.36 0.85
N LEU A 191 -13.22 21.09 2.02
CA LEU A 191 -11.80 20.85 2.16
C LEU A 191 -11.48 19.36 2.18
N ILE A 192 -10.62 18.93 1.25
CA ILE A 192 -10.06 17.56 1.19
C ILE A 192 -8.60 17.59 1.61
N VAL A 193 -8.25 16.71 2.55
CA VAL A 193 -6.89 16.53 3.06
C VAL A 193 -6.25 15.34 2.38
N SER A 194 -5.05 15.53 1.86
CA SER A 194 -4.17 14.47 1.39
C SER A 194 -2.96 14.40 2.32
N VAL A 195 -2.75 13.25 2.95
CA VAL A 195 -1.48 12.93 3.60
C VAL A 195 -0.53 12.44 2.51
N CYS A 196 0.62 13.06 2.36
CA CYS A 196 1.58 12.78 1.30
C CYS A 196 2.96 12.57 1.92
N ASP A 197 3.55 11.38 1.77
CA ASP A 197 4.90 11.14 2.27
C ASP A 197 5.92 12.06 1.58
N ALA A 198 6.98 12.43 2.29
CA ALA A 198 7.96 13.44 1.85
C ALA A 198 8.75 13.05 0.58
N ASP A 199 8.70 11.78 0.18
CA ASP A 199 9.33 11.23 -1.04
C ASP A 199 8.30 10.81 -2.12
N SER A 200 7.06 11.24 -1.99
CA SER A 200 5.98 10.85 -2.89
C SER A 200 5.89 11.77 -4.10
N ARG A 201 5.88 11.19 -5.29
CA ARG A 201 5.68 11.87 -6.56
C ARG A 201 4.27 11.57 -7.08
N LEU A 202 3.34 12.48 -6.81
CA LEU A 202 1.95 12.32 -7.23
C LEU A 202 1.84 12.47 -8.75
N HIS A 203 1.04 11.61 -9.38
CA HIS A 203 0.68 11.82 -10.78
C HIS A 203 0.02 13.20 -10.96
N HIS A 204 0.36 13.94 -12.02
CA HIS A 204 -0.10 15.32 -12.25
C HIS A 204 -1.64 15.46 -12.29
N ARG A 205 -2.38 14.38 -12.53
CA ARG A 205 -3.86 14.34 -12.54
C ARG A 205 -4.46 13.85 -11.23
N TYR A 206 -3.66 13.69 -10.16
CA TYR A 206 -4.17 13.05 -8.95
C TYR A 206 -5.22 13.91 -8.25
N LEU A 207 -4.98 15.21 -8.06
CA LEU A 207 -5.92 16.10 -7.38
C LEU A 207 -7.20 16.31 -8.20
N GLY A 208 -7.11 16.37 -9.53
CA GLY A 208 -8.28 16.39 -10.41
C GLY A 208 -9.14 15.12 -10.28
N ALA A 209 -8.51 13.94 -10.31
CA ALA A 209 -9.20 12.68 -10.10
C ALA A 209 -9.82 12.56 -8.71
N LEU A 210 -9.13 13.05 -7.68
CA LEU A 210 -9.63 13.10 -6.31
C LEU A 210 -10.90 13.98 -6.22
N GLY A 211 -10.87 15.17 -6.83
CA GLY A 211 -12.02 16.06 -6.91
C GLY A 211 -13.22 15.39 -7.59
N TYR A 212 -13.00 14.73 -8.72
CA TYR A 212 -14.03 13.97 -9.41
C TYR A 212 -14.64 12.86 -8.52
N GLU A 213 -13.80 12.03 -7.89
CA GLU A 213 -14.25 10.93 -7.04
C GLU A 213 -15.02 11.44 -5.82
N VAL A 214 -14.62 12.56 -5.22
CA VAL A 214 -15.35 13.18 -4.10
C VAL A 214 -16.71 13.68 -4.53
N LEU A 215 -16.81 14.41 -5.63
CA LEU A 215 -18.04 15.09 -6.04
C LEU A 215 -19.03 14.16 -6.76
N SER A 216 -18.54 13.16 -7.49
CA SER A 216 -19.38 12.22 -8.25
C SER A 216 -20.03 11.13 -7.41
N GLN A 217 -19.56 10.89 -6.17
CA GLN A 217 -20.06 9.79 -5.34
C GLN A 217 -21.06 10.24 -4.28
N PRO A 218 -22.11 9.46 -4.02
CA PRO A 218 -22.94 9.68 -2.84
C PRO A 218 -22.08 9.62 -1.57
N ASN A 219 -22.19 10.63 -0.72
CA ASN A 219 -21.36 10.78 0.49
C ASN A 219 -19.84 10.83 0.22
N GLY A 220 -19.39 11.31 -0.95
CA GLY A 220 -17.98 11.33 -1.32
C GLY A 220 -17.07 11.98 -0.29
N PHE A 221 -17.52 13.05 0.37
CA PHE A 221 -16.81 13.70 1.49
C PHE A 221 -16.63 12.82 2.74
N LEU A 222 -17.31 11.67 2.84
CA LEU A 222 -17.07 10.71 3.93
C LEU A 222 -16.13 9.58 3.52
N HIS A 223 -15.83 9.45 2.22
CA HIS A 223 -14.98 8.37 1.73
C HIS A 223 -13.50 8.65 1.98
N ILE A 224 -12.72 7.58 2.00
CA ILE A 224 -11.27 7.64 2.03
C ILE A 224 -10.77 7.20 0.66
N PHE A 225 -9.76 7.90 0.14
CA PHE A 225 -9.24 7.67 -1.21
C PHE A 225 -7.80 7.20 -1.15
N GLN A 226 -7.50 6.08 -1.84
CA GLN A 226 -6.19 5.45 -1.88
C GLN A 226 -5.66 5.46 -3.32
N PRO A 227 -4.53 6.14 -3.61
CA PRO A 227 -3.85 6.02 -4.89
C PRO A 227 -3.02 4.74 -4.99
N ALA A 228 -2.54 4.42 -6.19
CA ALA A 228 -1.63 3.30 -6.44
C ALA A 228 -0.19 3.67 -6.02
N ILE A 229 0.26 3.17 -4.88
CA ILE A 229 1.63 3.39 -4.42
C ILE A 229 2.57 2.45 -5.15
N LEU A 230 3.56 3.00 -5.87
CA LEU A 230 4.52 2.24 -6.66
C LEU A 230 5.95 2.61 -6.26
N PHE A 231 6.73 1.65 -5.79
CA PHE A 231 8.11 1.85 -5.33
C PHE A 231 9.11 1.82 -6.50
N TYR A 232 8.87 2.69 -7.49
CA TYR A 232 9.67 2.76 -8.71
C TYR A 232 10.48 4.05 -8.85
N ALA A 233 10.37 5.01 -7.91
CA ALA A 233 11.00 6.32 -8.07
C ALA A 233 12.54 6.24 -8.13
N ASN A 234 13.17 5.32 -7.38
CA ASN A 234 14.61 5.05 -7.41
C ASN A 234 14.96 3.63 -7.92
N HIS A 235 14.09 3.01 -8.72
CA HIS A 235 14.15 1.60 -9.14
C HIS A 235 15.54 1.18 -9.66
N TRP A 236 16.13 1.96 -10.57
CA TRP A 236 17.38 1.62 -11.23
C TRP A 236 18.64 1.80 -10.36
N ARG A 237 18.51 2.43 -9.20
CA ARG A 237 19.60 2.59 -8.23
C ARG A 237 19.77 1.35 -7.35
N LEU A 238 18.78 0.48 -7.32
CA LEU A 238 18.79 -0.74 -6.52
C LEU A 238 19.41 -1.91 -7.27
N ILE A 239 20.01 -2.85 -6.53
CA ILE A 239 20.44 -4.14 -7.09
C ILE A 239 19.23 -4.96 -7.55
N ALA A 240 19.41 -5.82 -8.55
CA ALA A 240 18.32 -6.55 -9.20
C ALA A 240 17.41 -7.35 -8.24
N PRO A 241 17.90 -8.05 -7.20
CA PRO A 241 17.02 -8.75 -6.25
C PRO A 241 16.13 -7.81 -5.43
N LEU A 242 16.62 -6.63 -5.05
CA LEU A 242 15.82 -5.62 -4.36
C LEU A 242 14.82 -4.95 -5.30
N ARG A 243 15.19 -4.76 -6.58
CA ARG A 243 14.23 -4.33 -7.61
C ARG A 243 13.05 -5.29 -7.70
N ALA A 244 13.33 -6.60 -7.82
CA ALA A 244 12.28 -7.62 -7.88
C ALA A 244 11.38 -7.62 -6.64
N LEU A 245 11.95 -7.48 -5.42
CA LEU A 245 11.18 -7.41 -4.19
C LEU A 245 10.25 -6.18 -4.16
N ASN A 246 10.78 -4.99 -4.48
CA ASN A 246 9.99 -3.76 -4.48
C ASN A 246 8.96 -3.71 -5.62
N SER A 247 9.24 -4.38 -6.76
CA SER A 247 8.26 -4.63 -7.81
C SER A 247 7.08 -5.47 -7.30
N ILE A 248 7.34 -6.53 -6.55
CA ILE A 248 6.27 -7.34 -5.93
C ILE A 248 5.44 -6.49 -4.95
N TYR A 249 6.05 -5.65 -4.12
CA TYR A 249 5.30 -4.73 -3.26
C TYR A 249 4.43 -3.76 -4.06
N SER A 250 4.97 -3.13 -5.10
CA SER A 250 4.23 -2.21 -5.98
C SER A 250 3.02 -2.90 -6.63
N LEU A 251 3.22 -4.10 -7.15
CA LEU A 251 2.15 -4.87 -7.80
C LEU A 251 1.15 -5.44 -6.79
N TRP A 252 1.59 -5.75 -5.56
CA TRP A 252 0.71 -6.14 -4.47
C TRP A 252 -0.24 -4.99 -4.09
N GLU A 253 0.30 -3.77 -3.95
CA GLU A 253 -0.50 -2.58 -3.68
C GLU A 253 -1.52 -2.33 -4.80
N LEU A 254 -1.10 -2.43 -6.06
CA LEU A 254 -1.99 -2.28 -7.21
C LEU A 254 -3.11 -3.35 -7.23
N ALA A 255 -2.77 -4.61 -6.95
CA ALA A 255 -3.74 -5.71 -6.91
C ALA A 255 -4.77 -5.56 -5.79
N ARG A 256 -4.35 -5.08 -4.59
CA ARG A 256 -5.23 -4.84 -3.43
C ARG A 256 -6.31 -3.79 -3.70
N MET A 257 -6.06 -2.87 -4.61
CA MET A 257 -7.03 -1.82 -4.98
C MET A 257 -8.23 -2.38 -5.74
N VAL A 258 -8.10 -3.54 -6.39
CA VAL A 258 -9.16 -4.13 -7.22
C VAL A 258 -10.36 -4.56 -6.36
N PRO A 259 -10.21 -5.33 -5.28
CA PRO A 259 -11.29 -5.62 -4.34
C PRO A 259 -11.43 -4.49 -3.30
N SER A 260 -11.97 -3.34 -3.71
CA SER A 260 -12.03 -2.12 -2.87
C SER A 260 -12.70 -2.32 -1.49
N HIS A 261 -13.57 -3.33 -1.34
CA HIS A 261 -14.20 -3.66 -0.06
C HIS A 261 -13.21 -4.22 0.98
N ARG A 262 -12.02 -4.66 0.56
CA ARG A 262 -10.90 -5.10 1.43
C ARG A 262 -9.84 -4.03 1.62
N LEU A 263 -9.91 -2.96 0.84
CA LEU A 263 -8.87 -1.94 0.81
C LEU A 263 -8.75 -1.24 2.17
N VAL A 264 -7.51 -1.12 2.63
CA VAL A 264 -7.08 -0.34 3.81
C VAL A 264 -6.03 0.64 3.31
N THR A 265 -6.04 1.85 3.82
CA THR A 265 -5.12 2.91 3.38
C THR A 265 -3.69 2.66 3.81
N GLN A 266 -2.76 3.18 3.01
CA GLN A 266 -1.31 3.11 3.24
C GLN A 266 -0.60 4.33 2.67
N SER A 267 0.48 4.76 3.32
CA SER A 267 1.42 5.79 2.87
C SER A 267 0.73 7.12 2.55
N THR A 268 0.37 7.33 1.28
CA THR A 268 -0.37 8.50 0.79
C THR A 268 -1.84 8.14 0.62
N TYR A 269 -2.73 8.95 1.20
CA TYR A 269 -4.19 8.79 1.11
C TYR A 269 -4.89 10.12 1.32
N SER A 270 -6.17 10.19 0.96
CA SER A 270 -6.96 11.43 1.07
C SER A 270 -8.32 11.19 1.71
N LEU A 271 -8.81 12.18 2.46
CA LEU A 271 -10.12 12.19 3.10
C LEU A 271 -10.54 13.64 3.37
N SER A 272 -11.82 13.88 3.68
CA SER A 272 -12.27 15.25 3.97
C SER A 272 -11.76 15.76 5.32
N TRP A 273 -11.56 17.06 5.43
CA TRP A 273 -11.25 17.73 6.70
C TRP A 273 -12.30 17.44 7.77
N ARG A 274 -13.57 17.46 7.36
CA ARG A 274 -14.68 17.09 8.24
C ARG A 274 -14.49 15.70 8.85
N ALA A 275 -14.15 14.69 8.05
CA ALA A 275 -13.92 13.34 8.55
C ALA A 275 -12.76 13.29 9.55
N VAL A 276 -11.65 14.01 9.27
CA VAL A 276 -10.49 14.13 10.18
C VAL A 276 -10.90 14.73 11.52
N CYS A 277 -11.69 15.83 11.50
CA CYS A 277 -12.14 16.50 12.73
C CYS A 277 -13.12 15.64 13.53
N GLU A 278 -14.13 15.02 12.87
CA GLU A 278 -15.15 14.22 13.55
C GLU A 278 -14.57 12.99 14.24
N VAL A 279 -13.48 12.40 13.71
CA VAL A 279 -12.80 11.29 14.38
C VAL A 279 -11.72 11.75 15.38
N GLY A 280 -11.45 13.05 15.51
CA GLY A 280 -10.51 13.61 16.48
C GLY A 280 -9.05 13.53 16.05
N PHE A 281 -8.75 13.73 14.75
CA PHE A 281 -7.42 13.68 14.13
C PHE A 281 -6.78 12.28 14.18
N TRP A 282 -5.46 12.18 13.94
CA TRP A 282 -4.69 10.95 14.06
C TRP A 282 -4.40 10.63 15.53
N ASP A 283 -4.43 9.35 15.90
CA ASP A 283 -4.07 8.93 17.25
C ASP A 283 -2.55 9.00 17.41
N VAL A 284 -2.11 9.75 18.42
CA VAL A 284 -0.69 10.13 18.60
C VAL A 284 0.18 9.03 19.24
N ASP A 285 -0.43 7.93 19.67
CA ASP A 285 0.21 6.81 20.34
C ASP A 285 0.38 5.56 19.45
N VAL A 286 0.15 5.70 18.12
CA VAL A 286 0.23 4.61 17.14
C VAL A 286 1.34 4.86 16.11
N ILE A 287 1.92 3.77 15.60
CA ILE A 287 2.88 3.81 14.49
C ILE A 287 2.20 3.62 13.12
N PRO A 288 1.26 2.66 12.94
CA PRO A 288 0.58 2.43 11.66
C PRO A 288 -0.59 3.42 11.46
N GLU A 289 -0.29 4.71 11.37
CA GLU A 289 -1.29 5.78 11.38
C GLU A 289 -2.26 5.72 10.19
N ASP A 290 -1.82 5.21 9.05
CA ASP A 290 -2.59 5.12 7.81
C ASP A 290 -3.71 4.07 7.91
N SER A 291 -3.37 2.83 8.27
CA SER A 291 -4.36 1.77 8.49
C SER A 291 -5.24 2.07 9.71
N HIS A 292 -4.66 2.63 10.77
CA HIS A 292 -5.41 3.02 11.96
C HIS A 292 -6.49 4.07 11.65
N MET A 293 -6.12 5.15 10.93
CA MET A 293 -7.06 6.19 10.50
C MET A 293 -8.18 5.60 9.63
N CYS A 294 -7.85 4.67 8.73
CA CYS A 294 -8.84 3.97 7.91
C CYS A 294 -9.91 3.29 8.77
N PHE A 295 -9.48 2.49 9.75
CA PHE A 295 -10.42 1.79 10.65
C PHE A 295 -11.15 2.77 11.58
N LYS A 296 -10.49 3.83 12.05
CA LYS A 296 -11.09 4.87 12.88
C LYS A 296 -12.28 5.54 12.17
N VAL A 297 -12.07 5.96 10.94
CA VAL A 297 -13.12 6.56 10.09
C VAL A 297 -14.20 5.54 9.75
N LEU A 298 -13.83 4.29 9.38
CA LEU A 298 -14.78 3.23 9.06
C LEU A 298 -15.68 2.88 10.24
N PHE A 299 -15.14 2.77 11.45
CA PHE A 299 -15.91 2.43 12.64
C PHE A 299 -16.78 3.60 13.13
N HIS A 300 -16.35 4.84 12.89
CA HIS A 300 -17.11 6.05 13.24
C HIS A 300 -18.33 6.25 12.33
N PHE A 301 -18.13 6.21 11.00
CA PHE A 301 -19.19 6.53 10.04
C PHE A 301 -19.95 5.29 9.52
N GLY A 302 -19.49 4.09 9.80
CA GLY A 302 -20.17 2.84 9.46
C GLY A 302 -20.40 2.65 7.96
N ARG A 303 -21.63 2.31 7.56
CA ARG A 303 -22.00 2.01 6.16
C ARG A 303 -21.84 3.17 5.18
N ARG A 304 -21.76 4.40 5.69
CA ARG A 304 -21.65 5.61 4.85
C ARG A 304 -20.27 5.78 4.24
N VAL A 305 -19.25 5.11 4.81
CA VAL A 305 -17.84 5.20 4.38
C VAL A 305 -17.45 4.02 3.51
N LYS A 306 -16.66 4.32 2.48
CA LYS A 306 -15.94 3.33 1.67
C LYS A 306 -14.50 3.80 1.48
N VAL A 307 -13.56 2.86 1.38
CA VAL A 307 -12.24 3.15 0.85
C VAL A 307 -12.32 3.03 -0.66
N ARG A 308 -12.02 4.10 -1.37
CA ARG A 308 -12.13 4.22 -2.84
C ARG A 308 -10.74 4.23 -3.46
N PRO A 309 -10.45 3.33 -4.40
CA PRO A 309 -9.19 3.35 -5.13
C PRO A 309 -9.17 4.46 -6.18
N ILE A 310 -8.09 5.22 -6.25
CA ILE A 310 -7.76 6.10 -7.37
C ILE A 310 -6.62 5.42 -8.13
N PHE A 311 -6.90 4.86 -9.32
CA PHE A 311 -5.93 4.12 -10.12
C PHE A 311 -4.95 5.06 -10.85
N LEU A 312 -4.43 6.05 -10.14
CA LEU A 312 -3.32 6.89 -10.58
C LEU A 312 -2.10 6.60 -9.72
N PRO A 313 -0.90 6.54 -10.31
CA PRO A 313 0.30 6.18 -9.57
C PRO A 313 0.77 7.33 -8.66
N VAL A 314 1.23 6.96 -7.48
CA VAL A 314 2.11 7.76 -6.65
C VAL A 314 3.43 7.00 -6.59
N TYR A 315 4.47 7.58 -7.15
CA TYR A 315 5.79 6.96 -7.13
C TYR A 315 6.50 7.31 -5.83
N ALA A 316 6.93 6.28 -5.11
CA ALA A 316 7.68 6.40 -3.86
C ALA A 316 9.08 5.80 -4.02
N ASP A 317 10.02 6.28 -3.21
CA ASP A 317 11.35 5.69 -3.15
C ASP A 317 11.31 4.38 -2.35
N ALA A 318 11.87 3.31 -2.92
CA ALA A 318 12.23 2.13 -2.14
C ALA A 318 13.37 2.46 -1.18
N ALA A 319 13.52 1.64 -0.13
CA ALA A 319 14.60 1.83 0.84
C ALA A 319 15.96 1.76 0.17
N GLU A 320 16.77 2.78 0.40
CA GLU A 320 18.12 2.92 -0.12
C GLU A 320 19.06 3.49 0.96
N GLY A 321 20.33 3.21 0.87
CA GLY A 321 21.37 3.77 1.73
C GLY A 321 22.67 3.98 0.95
N ALA A 322 23.62 4.68 1.54
CA ALA A 322 24.89 5.01 0.89
C ALA A 322 25.74 3.78 0.50
N THR A 323 25.48 2.63 1.09
CA THR A 323 26.14 1.34 0.79
C THR A 323 25.10 0.24 0.69
N LEU A 324 25.45 -0.89 0.04
CA LEU A 324 24.60 -2.07 -0.04
C LEU A 324 24.17 -2.55 1.35
N ARG A 325 25.08 -2.58 2.31
CA ARG A 325 24.77 -2.98 3.69
C ARG A 325 23.70 -2.05 4.30
N ARG A 326 23.88 -0.73 4.15
CA ARG A 326 22.89 0.25 4.62
C ARG A 326 21.54 0.11 3.91
N THR A 327 21.56 -0.18 2.61
CA THR A 327 20.35 -0.44 1.84
C THR A 327 19.59 -1.65 2.39
N LEU A 328 20.28 -2.75 2.68
CA LEU A 328 19.67 -3.95 3.28
C LEU A 328 19.15 -3.70 4.70
N GLU A 329 19.91 -2.96 5.54
CA GLU A 329 19.50 -2.55 6.87
C GLU A 329 18.23 -1.65 6.81
N ASN A 330 18.19 -0.69 5.89
CA ASN A 330 17.06 0.21 5.71
C ASN A 330 15.83 -0.53 5.19
N GLN A 331 15.99 -1.47 4.24
CA GLN A 331 14.91 -2.34 3.76
C GLN A 331 14.34 -3.18 4.89
N TYR A 332 15.20 -3.79 5.74
CA TYR A 332 14.77 -4.57 6.90
C TYR A 332 13.95 -3.73 7.88
N HIS A 333 14.44 -2.56 8.24
CA HIS A 333 13.77 -1.67 9.19
C HIS A 333 12.47 -1.07 8.63
N GLN A 334 12.39 -0.81 7.33
CA GLN A 334 11.16 -0.36 6.67
C GLN A 334 10.07 -1.43 6.78
N ILE A 335 10.40 -2.69 6.44
CA ILE A 335 9.44 -3.80 6.54
C ILE A 335 9.07 -4.10 7.99
N LEU A 336 10.03 -4.06 8.93
CA LEU A 336 9.77 -4.18 10.36
C LEU A 336 8.70 -3.17 10.83
N ARG A 337 8.83 -1.92 10.40
CA ARG A 337 7.89 -0.86 10.73
C ARG A 337 6.51 -1.09 10.09
N TRP A 338 6.46 -1.51 8.82
CA TRP A 338 5.20 -1.81 8.16
C TRP A 338 4.49 -3.00 8.82
N ALA A 339 5.23 -4.07 9.12
CA ALA A 339 4.69 -5.25 9.79
C ALA A 339 4.24 -4.98 11.24
N TRP A 340 4.69 -3.87 11.84
CA TRP A 340 4.20 -3.43 13.16
C TRP A 340 2.70 -3.11 13.17
N GLY A 341 2.05 -3.02 12.01
CA GLY A 341 0.60 -2.99 11.89
C GLY A 341 -0.12 -4.12 12.64
N VAL A 342 0.57 -5.21 12.94
CA VAL A 342 0.06 -6.28 13.81
C VAL A 342 -0.39 -5.76 15.19
N SER A 343 0.21 -4.69 15.68
CA SER A 343 -0.18 -4.02 16.94
C SER A 343 -1.57 -3.42 16.92
N ASP A 344 -2.14 -3.20 15.73
CA ASP A 344 -3.49 -2.66 15.55
C ASP A 344 -4.60 -3.74 15.55
N ILE A 345 -4.25 -5.02 15.54
CA ILE A 345 -5.25 -6.11 15.58
C ILE A 345 -6.24 -5.96 16.76
N PRO A 346 -5.80 -5.65 18.00
CA PRO A 346 -6.72 -5.41 19.10
C PRO A 346 -7.69 -4.26 18.85
N TYR A 347 -7.20 -3.14 18.28
CA TYR A 347 -8.04 -1.99 17.94
C TYR A 347 -9.10 -2.38 16.90
N VAL A 348 -8.68 -3.04 15.82
CA VAL A 348 -9.57 -3.48 14.74
C VAL A 348 -10.62 -4.49 15.26
N ALA A 349 -10.20 -5.47 16.07
CA ALA A 349 -11.11 -6.48 16.61
C ALA A 349 -12.13 -5.88 17.60
N LEU A 350 -11.67 -5.06 18.54
CA LEU A 350 -12.54 -4.41 19.53
C LEU A 350 -13.42 -3.32 18.90
N GLY A 351 -12.90 -2.59 17.94
CA GLY A 351 -13.65 -1.61 17.13
C GLY A 351 -14.77 -2.28 16.33
N ALA A 352 -14.48 -3.41 15.69
CA ALA A 352 -15.48 -4.20 14.96
C ALA A 352 -16.63 -4.70 15.85
N VAL A 353 -16.38 -5.03 17.11
CA VAL A 353 -17.44 -5.40 18.08
C VAL A 353 -18.34 -4.20 18.38
N ARG A 354 -17.78 -2.98 18.47
CA ARG A 354 -18.48 -1.75 18.83
C ARG A 354 -19.23 -1.11 17.66
N ALA A 355 -18.75 -1.25 16.42
CA ALA A 355 -19.27 -0.63 15.21
C ALA A 355 -20.60 -1.27 14.75
N ARG A 356 -21.67 -1.12 15.55
CA ARG A 356 -22.97 -1.79 15.31
C ARG A 356 -23.68 -1.34 14.03
N ASP A 357 -23.33 -0.18 13.49
CA ASP A 357 -23.87 0.34 12.23
C ASP A 357 -23.35 -0.43 10.99
N LEU A 358 -22.26 -1.19 11.16
CA LEU A 358 -21.79 -2.12 10.15
C LEU A 358 -22.47 -3.51 10.31
N PRO A 359 -22.87 -4.17 9.19
CA PRO A 359 -23.37 -5.55 9.24
C PRO A 359 -22.35 -6.48 9.91
N TRP A 360 -22.83 -7.45 10.69
CA TRP A 360 -21.94 -8.34 11.45
C TRP A 360 -20.95 -9.10 10.56
N HIS A 361 -21.38 -9.56 9.38
CA HIS A 361 -20.51 -10.25 8.43
C HIS A 361 -19.39 -9.35 7.90
N VAL A 362 -19.69 -8.05 7.61
CA VAL A 362 -18.66 -7.09 7.19
C VAL A 362 -17.63 -6.88 8.30
N ARG A 363 -18.07 -6.73 9.55
CA ARG A 363 -17.20 -6.57 10.71
C ARG A 363 -16.27 -7.76 10.90
N ILE A 364 -16.83 -8.98 10.88
CA ILE A 364 -16.04 -10.22 11.02
C ILE A 364 -15.05 -10.35 9.85
N MET A 365 -15.50 -10.16 8.61
CA MET A 365 -14.63 -10.30 7.45
C MET A 365 -13.47 -9.28 7.46
N ARG A 366 -13.70 -8.04 7.90
CA ARG A 366 -12.63 -7.06 8.06
C ARG A 366 -11.55 -7.51 9.06
N VAL A 367 -11.97 -8.03 10.21
CA VAL A 367 -11.05 -8.59 11.20
C VAL A 367 -10.30 -9.79 10.64
N VAL A 368 -11.02 -10.74 10.02
CA VAL A 368 -10.43 -11.96 9.45
C VAL A 368 -9.38 -11.62 8.38
N TRP A 369 -9.67 -10.70 7.45
CA TRP A 369 -8.71 -10.31 6.41
C TRP A 369 -7.49 -9.60 6.99
N TYR A 370 -7.70 -8.72 7.97
CA TYR A 370 -6.59 -8.01 8.60
C TYR A 370 -5.67 -8.97 9.38
N VAL A 371 -6.26 -9.89 10.14
CA VAL A 371 -5.52 -10.94 10.86
C VAL A 371 -4.83 -11.89 9.87
N GLU A 372 -5.52 -12.35 8.83
CA GLU A 372 -4.96 -13.24 7.80
C GLU A 372 -3.73 -12.62 7.13
N GLU A 373 -3.80 -11.35 6.75
CA GLU A 373 -2.67 -10.62 6.17
C GLU A 373 -1.45 -10.61 7.10
N HIS A 374 -1.66 -10.28 8.38
CA HIS A 374 -0.59 -10.27 9.36
C HIS A 374 -0.07 -11.67 9.73
N LEU A 375 -0.88 -12.71 9.72
CA LEU A 375 -0.41 -14.09 9.90
C LEU A 375 0.41 -14.59 8.70
N MET A 376 -0.05 -14.27 7.48
CA MET A 376 0.62 -14.75 6.27
C MET A 376 1.93 -14.01 6.01
N TRP A 377 2.02 -12.71 6.31
CA TRP A 377 3.21 -11.92 6.06
C TRP A 377 4.52 -12.54 6.60
N PRO A 378 4.65 -12.88 7.89
CA PRO A 378 5.83 -13.55 8.40
C PRO A 378 5.90 -15.05 8.03
N SER A 379 4.78 -15.72 7.71
CA SER A 379 4.73 -17.18 7.63
C SER A 379 4.94 -17.75 6.23
N HIS A 380 4.38 -17.08 5.19
CA HIS A 380 4.31 -17.70 3.86
C HIS A 380 5.68 -17.98 3.25
N TRP A 381 6.66 -17.05 3.38
CA TRP A 381 8.00 -17.30 2.85
C TRP A 381 8.70 -18.45 3.56
N PHE A 382 8.51 -18.64 4.87
CA PHE A 382 9.02 -19.81 5.59
C PHE A 382 8.42 -21.11 5.05
N LEU A 383 7.09 -21.14 4.87
CA LEU A 383 6.42 -22.34 4.38
C LEU A 383 6.75 -22.64 2.93
N LEU A 384 6.85 -21.63 2.06
CA LEU A 384 7.19 -21.82 0.64
C LEU A 384 8.64 -22.25 0.44
N THR A 385 9.59 -21.73 1.23
CA THR A 385 11.02 -22.03 1.08
C THR A 385 11.46 -23.24 1.89
N LEU A 386 10.98 -23.37 3.12
CA LEU A 386 11.45 -24.37 4.08
C LEU A 386 10.42 -25.45 4.40
N GLY A 387 9.14 -25.19 4.16
CA GLY A 387 8.05 -26.10 4.51
C GLY A 387 8.16 -27.48 3.87
N GLY A 388 8.67 -27.56 2.63
CA GLY A 388 8.92 -28.82 1.94
C GLY A 388 10.30 -29.42 2.21
N LEU A 389 11.28 -28.63 2.69
CA LEU A 389 12.66 -29.07 2.91
C LEU A 389 12.88 -29.65 4.31
N ILE A 390 12.28 -29.06 5.34
CA ILE A 390 12.49 -29.45 6.74
C ILE A 390 11.93 -30.84 7.06
N PRO A 391 10.67 -31.20 6.70
CA PRO A 391 10.09 -32.49 7.10
C PRO A 391 10.88 -33.72 6.68
N PRO A 392 11.45 -33.81 5.46
CA PRO A 392 12.30 -34.95 5.07
C PRO A 392 13.59 -35.07 5.88
N LEU A 393 14.16 -33.96 6.31
CA LEU A 393 15.37 -33.95 7.13
C LEU A 393 15.10 -34.40 8.56
N VAL A 394 13.92 -34.04 9.10
CA VAL A 394 13.51 -34.32 10.48
C VAL A 394 12.94 -35.75 10.62
N ASN A 395 12.21 -36.21 9.62
CA ASN A 395 11.61 -37.57 9.60
C ASN A 395 11.84 -38.23 8.22
N PRO A 396 13.05 -38.78 7.97
CA PRO A 396 13.37 -39.48 6.72
C PRO A 396 12.49 -40.71 6.46
N ALA A 397 12.13 -41.45 7.52
CA ALA A 397 11.27 -42.62 7.39
C ALA A 397 9.90 -42.27 6.79
N TYR A 398 9.29 -41.20 7.24
CA TYR A 398 8.04 -40.72 6.66
C TYR A 398 8.25 -40.19 5.23
N ALA A 399 9.30 -39.44 4.98
CA ALA A 399 9.61 -38.90 3.67
C ALA A 399 9.74 -39.97 2.58
N HIS A 400 10.30 -41.13 2.93
CA HIS A 400 10.45 -42.30 2.04
C HIS A 400 9.21 -43.19 2.01
N SER A 401 8.20 -42.94 2.82
CA SER A 401 6.91 -43.66 2.73
C SER A 401 6.14 -43.28 1.46
N THR A 402 5.28 -44.19 0.98
CA THR A 402 4.42 -43.95 -0.18
C THR A 402 3.59 -42.65 -0.01
N LEU A 403 3.08 -42.42 1.22
CA LEU A 403 2.27 -41.23 1.53
C LEU A 403 3.13 -39.94 1.49
N GLY A 404 4.34 -39.97 2.08
CA GLY A 404 5.24 -38.82 2.08
C GLY A 404 5.71 -38.42 0.68
N MET A 405 6.06 -39.40 -0.15
CA MET A 405 6.45 -39.18 -1.55
C MET A 405 5.28 -38.61 -2.37
N TRP A 406 4.08 -39.18 -2.21
CA TRP A 406 2.87 -38.67 -2.90
C TRP A 406 2.56 -37.21 -2.52
N GLN A 407 2.57 -36.90 -1.23
CA GLN A 407 2.32 -35.53 -0.75
C GLN A 407 3.37 -34.54 -1.27
N SER A 408 4.64 -34.91 -1.23
CA SER A 408 5.75 -34.07 -1.75
C SER A 408 5.60 -33.79 -3.25
N SER A 409 5.25 -34.84 -4.03
CA SER A 409 5.02 -34.70 -5.47
C SER A 409 3.82 -33.79 -5.76
N LEU A 410 2.73 -33.91 -4.99
CA LEU A 410 1.55 -33.09 -5.14
C LEU A 410 1.82 -31.62 -4.79
N ILE A 411 2.54 -31.35 -3.70
CA ILE A 411 2.96 -29.98 -3.32
C ILE A 411 3.79 -29.36 -4.46
N SER A 412 4.77 -30.08 -5.00
CA SER A 412 5.62 -29.61 -6.10
C SER A 412 4.81 -29.31 -7.35
N ALA A 413 3.84 -30.17 -7.70
CA ALA A 413 2.95 -29.95 -8.84
C ALA A 413 2.08 -28.70 -8.66
N ILE A 414 1.46 -28.54 -7.46
CA ILE A 414 0.62 -27.36 -7.16
C ILE A 414 1.44 -26.07 -7.21
N LEU A 415 2.62 -26.03 -6.60
CA LEU A 415 3.48 -24.86 -6.62
C LEU A 415 4.00 -24.56 -8.04
N GLY A 416 4.23 -25.60 -8.86
CA GLY A 416 4.54 -25.43 -10.29
C GLY A 416 3.46 -24.68 -11.05
N LEU A 417 2.18 -24.85 -10.72
CA LEU A 417 1.07 -24.11 -11.30
C LEU A 417 1.06 -22.61 -10.93
N CYS A 418 1.84 -22.18 -9.93
CA CYS A 418 2.00 -20.76 -9.61
C CYS A 418 2.95 -20.04 -10.59
N LEU A 419 3.83 -20.76 -11.33
CA LEU A 419 4.80 -20.14 -12.22
C LEU A 419 4.18 -19.30 -13.35
N PRO A 420 3.12 -19.72 -14.05
CA PRO A 420 2.45 -18.87 -15.02
C PRO A 420 1.93 -17.56 -14.42
N CYS A 421 1.44 -17.59 -13.17
CA CYS A 421 1.02 -16.39 -12.46
C CYS A 421 2.20 -15.44 -12.22
N LEU A 422 3.34 -15.97 -11.79
CA LEU A 422 4.57 -15.19 -11.60
C LEU A 422 5.06 -14.58 -12.92
N LEU A 423 5.06 -15.34 -14.01
CA LEU A 423 5.44 -14.82 -15.33
C LEU A 423 4.55 -13.66 -15.77
N LEU A 424 3.23 -13.76 -15.56
CA LEU A 424 2.31 -12.67 -15.85
C LEU A 424 2.64 -11.42 -15.01
N VAL A 425 2.94 -11.60 -13.73
CA VAL A 425 3.33 -10.51 -12.82
C VAL A 425 4.62 -9.84 -13.31
N ILE A 426 5.64 -10.62 -13.72
CA ILE A 426 6.90 -10.11 -14.28
C ILE A 426 6.65 -9.31 -15.57
N LEU A 427 5.75 -9.78 -16.45
CA LEU A 427 5.40 -9.08 -17.67
C LEU A 427 4.72 -7.74 -17.39
N VAL A 428 3.85 -7.67 -16.40
CA VAL A 428 3.21 -6.42 -15.99
C VAL A 428 4.22 -5.48 -15.34
N ASP A 429 5.10 -6.00 -14.47
CA ASP A 429 6.21 -5.21 -13.90
C ASP A 429 7.06 -4.57 -14.99
N TRP A 430 7.48 -5.37 -15.97
CA TRP A 430 8.28 -4.87 -17.10
C TRP A 430 7.60 -3.74 -17.87
N ARG A 431 6.27 -3.70 -17.91
CA ARG A 431 5.49 -2.62 -18.54
C ARG A 431 5.32 -1.39 -17.67
N LEU A 432 5.25 -1.57 -16.35
CA LEU A 432 5.01 -0.49 -15.38
C LEU A 432 6.29 0.21 -14.93
N ARG A 433 7.39 -0.53 -14.82
CA ARG A 433 8.65 0.04 -14.34
C ARG A 433 9.15 1.15 -15.28
N PRO A 434 9.84 2.19 -14.76
CA PRO A 434 10.40 3.26 -15.57
C PRO A 434 11.42 2.70 -16.57
N GLN A 435 11.63 3.41 -17.69
CA GLN A 435 12.68 3.09 -18.63
C GLN A 435 14.05 3.26 -17.96
N HIS A 436 15.02 2.40 -18.37
CA HIS A 436 16.38 2.59 -17.90
C HIS A 436 16.95 3.89 -18.47
N PRO A 437 17.64 4.74 -17.66
CA PRO A 437 18.16 6.03 -18.12
C PRO A 437 19.09 5.94 -19.33
N ASP A 438 19.93 4.89 -19.35
CA ASP A 438 20.92 4.66 -20.42
C ASP A 438 20.41 3.69 -21.53
N GLY A 439 19.11 3.34 -21.50
CA GLY A 439 18.53 2.28 -22.31
C GLY A 439 18.69 0.90 -21.65
N GLU A 440 17.80 -0.03 -21.99
CA GLU A 440 17.89 -1.43 -21.54
C GLU A 440 18.46 -2.28 -22.66
N ASP A 441 19.56 -2.98 -22.38
CA ASP A 441 20.02 -4.05 -23.26
C ASP A 441 19.33 -5.39 -22.91
N SER A 442 19.53 -6.40 -23.76
CA SER A 442 18.92 -7.73 -23.56
C SER A 442 19.42 -8.42 -22.28
N ILE A 443 20.64 -8.09 -21.83
CA ILE A 443 21.25 -8.66 -20.62
C ILE A 443 20.60 -8.05 -19.38
N ASP A 444 20.39 -6.74 -19.35
CA ASP A 444 19.70 -6.06 -18.24
C ASP A 444 18.27 -6.59 -18.05
N VAL A 445 17.56 -6.80 -19.16
CA VAL A 445 16.22 -7.40 -19.13
C VAL A 445 16.29 -8.83 -18.56
N LEU A 446 17.24 -9.64 -19.03
CA LEU A 446 17.41 -11.03 -18.55
C LEU A 446 17.77 -11.08 -17.07
N ILE A 447 18.72 -10.25 -16.61
CA ILE A 447 19.09 -10.15 -15.18
C ILE A 447 17.88 -9.70 -14.35
N GLY A 448 17.12 -8.72 -14.84
CA GLY A 448 15.89 -8.27 -14.19
C GLY A 448 14.88 -9.41 -14.00
N TRP A 449 14.63 -10.21 -15.01
CA TRP A 449 13.72 -11.36 -14.94
C TRP A 449 14.28 -12.49 -14.06
N ALA A 450 15.56 -12.83 -14.22
CA ALA A 450 16.21 -13.86 -13.43
C ALA A 450 16.22 -13.52 -11.92
N SER A 451 16.24 -12.24 -11.56
CA SER A 451 16.23 -11.81 -10.17
C SER A 451 14.97 -12.21 -9.41
N PHE A 452 13.85 -12.43 -10.09
CA PHE A 452 12.63 -12.96 -9.48
C PHE A 452 12.79 -14.41 -8.98
N ALA A 453 13.74 -15.18 -9.53
CA ALA A 453 14.07 -16.51 -9.01
C ALA A 453 14.71 -16.44 -7.61
N LEU A 454 15.25 -15.29 -7.20
CA LEU A 454 15.81 -15.06 -5.86
C LEU A 454 14.76 -14.63 -4.83
N LEU A 455 13.51 -14.38 -5.24
CA LEU A 455 12.43 -13.97 -4.32
C LEU A 455 12.26 -14.91 -3.11
N PRO A 456 12.36 -16.24 -3.19
CA PRO A 456 12.29 -17.09 -2.02
C PRO A 456 13.32 -16.73 -0.95
N ILE A 457 14.56 -16.42 -1.34
CA ILE A 457 15.64 -16.04 -0.42
C ILE A 457 15.44 -14.59 0.08
N VAL A 458 15.26 -13.66 -0.85
CA VAL A 458 15.12 -12.23 -0.52
C VAL A 458 13.84 -11.98 0.26
N GLY A 459 12.75 -12.65 -0.10
CA GLY A 459 11.46 -12.60 0.61
C GLY A 459 11.57 -13.18 2.02
N LEU A 460 12.29 -14.30 2.20
CA LEU A 460 12.53 -14.83 3.53
C LEU A 460 13.34 -13.86 4.39
N LEU A 461 14.45 -13.31 3.89
CA LEU A 461 15.38 -12.48 4.66
C LEU A 461 14.87 -11.04 4.88
N LEU A 462 14.26 -10.43 3.88
CA LEU A 462 13.92 -9.00 3.89
C LEU A 462 12.40 -8.71 3.91
N CYS A 463 11.57 -9.77 3.97
CA CYS A 463 10.12 -9.63 4.13
C CYS A 463 9.63 -10.41 5.36
N ALA A 464 9.85 -11.73 5.42
CA ALA A 464 9.33 -12.58 6.49
C ALA A 464 10.08 -12.38 7.82
N LEU A 465 11.43 -12.33 7.81
CA LEU A 465 12.20 -12.15 9.05
C LEU A 465 11.91 -10.81 9.75
N PRO A 466 11.91 -9.64 9.08
CA PRO A 466 11.55 -8.40 9.75
C PRO A 466 10.08 -8.40 10.24
N ALA A 467 9.15 -9.04 9.50
CA ALA A 467 7.79 -9.20 9.96
C ALA A 467 7.71 -10.09 11.21
N LEU A 468 8.46 -11.18 11.25
CA LEU A 468 8.56 -12.05 12.42
C LEU A 468 9.21 -11.33 13.62
N ASP A 469 10.20 -10.47 13.39
CA ASP A 469 10.80 -9.63 14.43
C ASP A 469 9.76 -8.67 15.04
N ALA A 470 8.94 -7.98 14.18
CA ALA A 470 7.84 -7.14 14.65
C ALA A 470 6.87 -7.91 15.56
N HIS A 471 6.41 -9.06 15.10
CA HIS A 471 5.54 -9.95 15.87
C HIS A 471 6.18 -10.38 17.19
N THR A 472 7.44 -10.80 17.15
CA THR A 472 8.15 -11.27 18.35
C THR A 472 8.34 -10.16 19.38
N ARG A 473 8.66 -8.93 18.95
CA ARG A 473 8.71 -7.75 19.85
C ARG A 473 7.37 -7.52 20.52
N LEU A 474 6.28 -7.57 19.76
CA LEU A 474 4.93 -7.41 20.30
C LEU A 474 4.60 -8.53 21.31
N LEU A 475 4.94 -9.79 21.02
CA LEU A 475 4.78 -10.92 21.92
C LEU A 475 5.52 -10.70 23.26
N LEU A 476 6.75 -10.17 23.19
CA LEU A 476 7.57 -9.90 24.37
C LEU A 476 7.19 -8.58 25.08
N GLY A 477 6.18 -7.85 24.58
CA GLY A 477 5.78 -6.55 25.15
C GLY A 477 6.79 -5.42 24.91
N ARG A 478 7.70 -5.60 23.94
CA ARG A 478 8.68 -4.57 23.54
C ARG A 478 8.06 -3.66 22.51
N ARG A 479 7.99 -2.36 22.78
CA ARG A 479 7.51 -1.37 21.82
C ARG A 479 8.56 -1.13 20.74
N LEU A 480 8.08 -0.87 19.51
CA LEU A 480 8.94 -0.43 18.43
C LEU A 480 9.19 1.07 18.56
N GLU A 481 10.43 1.49 18.41
CA GLU A 481 10.77 2.91 18.25
C GLU A 481 10.59 3.26 16.76
N TYR A 482 9.95 4.39 16.50
CA TYR A 482 9.78 4.87 15.12
C TYR A 482 11.13 5.32 14.55
N ARG A 483 11.57 4.65 13.50
CA ARG A 483 12.78 5.01 12.74
C ARG A 483 12.39 5.39 11.33
N VAL A 484 12.75 6.61 10.93
CA VAL A 484 12.59 7.05 9.53
C VAL A 484 13.59 6.30 8.65
N THR A 485 13.14 5.85 7.49
CA THR A 485 13.99 5.21 6.48
C THR A 485 14.90 6.28 5.88
N GLU A 486 16.21 6.05 5.91
CA GLU A 486 17.20 6.91 5.24
C GLU A 486 16.83 7.01 3.74
N LYS A 487 16.90 8.20 3.19
CA LYS A 487 16.66 8.48 1.76
C LYS A 487 17.90 9.13 1.17
N VAL A 488 18.34 8.65 0.02
CA VAL A 488 19.52 9.19 -0.67
C VAL A 488 19.05 10.20 -1.72
N PRO A 489 19.56 11.45 -1.71
CA PRO A 489 19.16 12.47 -2.67
C PRO A 489 19.46 12.06 -4.12
N VAL A 490 18.57 12.39 -5.03
CA VAL A 490 18.81 12.23 -6.48
C VAL A 490 19.93 13.17 -6.89
N GLN A 491 21.04 12.66 -7.43
CA GLN A 491 22.07 13.51 -7.99
C GLN A 491 21.50 14.32 -9.17
N ALA A 492 21.87 15.60 -9.26
CA ALA A 492 21.32 16.59 -10.18
C ALA A 492 21.36 16.20 -11.69
N ARG A 493 22.15 15.20 -12.07
CA ARG A 493 22.26 14.69 -13.46
C ARG A 493 20.99 14.04 -14.02
N PHE A 494 20.02 13.68 -13.17
CA PHE A 494 18.77 13.03 -13.59
C PHE A 494 17.55 13.97 -13.61
N ARG A 495 17.72 15.25 -13.24
CA ARG A 495 16.60 16.22 -13.16
C ARG A 495 15.95 16.55 -14.50
N ASP A 496 16.70 16.50 -15.59
CA ASP A 496 16.17 16.89 -16.92
C ASP A 496 15.43 15.76 -17.68
N GLN A 497 15.50 14.52 -17.18
CA GLN A 497 14.90 13.36 -17.86
C GLN A 497 13.64 12.81 -17.19
N GLN A 498 13.25 13.33 -16.02
CA GLN A 498 12.09 12.83 -15.28
C GLN A 498 10.85 13.74 -15.40
N ALA A 499 10.33 13.91 -16.60
CA ALA A 499 8.89 13.84 -16.74
C ALA A 499 8.40 12.54 -16.11
N ALA A 500 7.23 12.53 -15.44
CA ALA A 500 6.67 11.33 -14.79
C ALA A 500 6.97 10.09 -15.64
N PRO A 501 7.52 9.00 -15.07
CA PRO A 501 8.09 7.93 -15.87
C PRO A 501 7.07 7.52 -16.94
N ALA A 502 7.37 7.83 -18.21
CA ALA A 502 6.49 7.55 -19.31
C ALA A 502 6.37 6.03 -19.36
N MET A 503 5.15 5.52 -19.16
CA MET A 503 4.90 4.10 -19.38
C MET A 503 5.39 3.74 -20.77
N LYS A 504 6.08 2.61 -20.89
CA LYS A 504 6.49 2.07 -22.20
C LYS A 504 5.24 2.06 -23.10
N PRO A 505 5.26 2.71 -24.28
CA PRO A 505 4.08 2.74 -25.13
C PRO A 505 3.65 1.29 -25.36
N LEU A 506 2.40 0.99 -25.10
CA LEU A 506 1.76 -0.24 -25.54
C LEU A 506 1.94 -0.20 -27.06
N GLY A 507 2.94 -0.91 -27.58
CA GLY A 507 3.06 -1.12 -29.01
C GLY A 507 1.67 -1.51 -29.48
N LYS A 508 1.14 -0.88 -30.55
CA LYS A 508 -0.22 -1.09 -31.04
C LYS A 508 -0.55 -2.56 -30.94
N LEU A 509 -1.14 -2.97 -29.80
CA LEU A 509 -1.89 -4.21 -29.75
C LEU A 509 -2.91 -3.99 -30.86
N ALA A 510 -2.79 -4.76 -31.95
CA ALA A 510 -3.78 -4.78 -32.99
C ALA A 510 -5.13 -4.77 -32.25
N PRO A 511 -6.06 -3.86 -32.60
CA PRO A 511 -7.31 -3.81 -31.89
C PRO A 511 -7.79 -5.25 -31.82
N LEU A 512 -7.91 -5.80 -30.61
CA LEU A 512 -8.60 -7.08 -30.41
C LEU A 512 -9.88 -6.86 -31.16
N ARG A 513 -10.02 -7.52 -32.34
CA ARG A 513 -11.21 -7.41 -33.19
C ARG A 513 -12.35 -7.50 -32.21
N ARG A 514 -13.18 -6.46 -32.13
CA ARG A 514 -14.43 -6.49 -31.36
C ARG A 514 -15.08 -7.81 -31.75
N ALA A 515 -14.90 -8.81 -30.89
CA ALA A 515 -15.58 -10.07 -31.06
C ALA A 515 -17.05 -9.67 -31.09
N ARG A 516 -17.77 -10.14 -32.09
CA ARG A 516 -19.17 -9.81 -32.37
C ARG A 516 -20.05 -10.16 -31.17
N PHE A 517 -20.00 -9.36 -30.09
CA PHE A 517 -20.91 -9.44 -28.97
C PHE A 517 -22.31 -8.89 -29.31
N ASP A 518 -22.42 -8.16 -30.43
CA ASP A 518 -23.69 -7.58 -30.94
C ASP A 518 -24.70 -8.65 -31.42
N GLN A 519 -24.32 -9.92 -31.43
CA GLN A 519 -25.18 -11.02 -31.95
C GLN A 519 -25.81 -11.87 -30.83
N LEU A 520 -25.59 -11.58 -29.55
CA LEU A 520 -26.27 -12.30 -28.46
C LEU A 520 -27.55 -11.56 -28.07
N PRO A 521 -28.75 -12.19 -28.16
CA PRO A 521 -30.04 -11.51 -27.98
C PRO A 521 -30.28 -10.85 -26.62
N GLN A 522 -29.54 -11.23 -25.60
CA GLN A 522 -29.70 -10.75 -24.23
C GLN A 522 -28.96 -9.43 -23.92
N TYR A 523 -28.20 -8.86 -24.87
CA TYR A 523 -27.43 -7.64 -24.67
C TYR A 523 -27.93 -6.41 -25.46
N ARG A 524 -29.11 -6.49 -26.06
CA ARG A 524 -29.69 -5.35 -26.85
C ARG A 524 -30.21 -4.18 -26.03
N ALA A 525 -30.13 -4.22 -24.70
CA ALA A 525 -30.76 -3.20 -23.82
C ALA A 525 -29.81 -2.12 -23.27
N TYR A 526 -28.51 -2.12 -23.63
CA TYR A 526 -27.59 -1.12 -23.10
C TYR A 526 -27.08 -0.19 -24.21
N ALA A 527 -27.33 1.12 -23.99
CA ALA A 527 -26.90 2.19 -24.89
C ALA A 527 -25.35 2.25 -25.00
N PRO A 528 -24.80 2.63 -26.18
CA PRO A 528 -23.35 2.74 -26.37
C PRO A 528 -22.83 3.93 -25.54
N GLY A 529 -22.08 3.67 -24.49
CA GLY A 529 -21.46 4.71 -23.64
C GLY A 529 -21.06 4.26 -22.22
N SER A 530 -21.53 3.13 -21.71
CA SER A 530 -21.17 2.67 -20.37
C SER A 530 -20.07 1.60 -20.38
N THR A 531 -18.94 1.91 -19.81
CA THR A 531 -17.78 1.02 -19.58
C THR A 531 -18.04 -0.08 -18.55
N THR A 532 -19.27 -0.20 -18.04
CA THR A 532 -19.67 -1.14 -16.99
C THR A 532 -19.84 -2.59 -17.48
N ALA A 533 -20.12 -2.83 -18.74
CA ALA A 533 -20.47 -4.17 -19.25
C ALA A 533 -19.33 -5.22 -19.18
N VAL A 534 -18.06 -4.80 -19.30
CA VAL A 534 -16.92 -5.73 -19.21
C VAL A 534 -16.56 -6.04 -17.76
N THR A 535 -16.79 -5.08 -16.86
CA THR A 535 -16.56 -5.26 -15.42
C THR A 535 -17.57 -6.24 -14.82
N ASP A 536 -18.81 -6.22 -15.30
CA ASP A 536 -19.87 -7.11 -14.83
C ASP A 536 -19.68 -8.56 -15.30
N ALA A 537 -19.13 -8.78 -16.49
CA ALA A 537 -18.82 -10.12 -17.00
C ALA A 537 -17.69 -10.80 -16.19
N VAL A 538 -16.67 -10.05 -15.78
CA VAL A 538 -15.58 -10.56 -14.93
C VAL A 538 -16.06 -10.77 -13.48
N LEU A 539 -16.98 -9.94 -12.99
CA LEU A 539 -17.60 -10.07 -11.68
C LEU A 539 -18.60 -11.24 -11.62
N LEU A 540 -19.28 -11.57 -12.70
CA LEU A 540 -20.15 -12.76 -12.80
C LEU A 540 -19.34 -14.06 -12.68
N VAL A 541 -18.20 -14.17 -13.36
CA VAL A 541 -17.30 -15.32 -13.20
C VAL A 541 -16.75 -15.43 -11.77
N TYR A 542 -16.59 -14.30 -11.06
CA TYR A 542 -16.15 -14.29 -9.66
C TYR A 542 -17.27 -14.57 -8.66
N ARG A 543 -18.53 -14.37 -9.04
CA ARG A 543 -19.71 -14.61 -8.21
C ARG A 543 -20.19 -16.06 -8.27
N ASP A 544 -19.99 -16.74 -9.40
CA ASP A 544 -20.35 -18.14 -9.61
C ASP A 544 -19.26 -19.12 -9.13
N LEU A 545 -18.10 -18.62 -8.68
CA LEU A 545 -17.04 -19.38 -8.04
C LEU A 545 -17.09 -19.32 -6.49
N ARG A 546 -18.19 -18.84 -5.93
CA ARG A 546 -18.54 -18.95 -4.52
C ARG A 546 -19.61 -20.03 -4.38
#